data_b263befb6b7a378ae4991a162ad82055
#
_entry.id   b263befb6b7a378ae4991a162ad82055
#
_cell.length_a   1.000
_cell.length_b   1.000
_cell.length_c   1.000
_cell.angle_alpha   90.00
_cell.angle_beta   90.00
_cell.angle_gamma   90.00
#
_symmetry.space_group_name_H-M   'P 1'
#
loop_
_entity.id
_entity.type
_entity.pdbx_description
1 polymer ?
#
loop_
_entity_poly.entity_id
_entity_poly.type
_entity_poly.pdbx_seq_one_letter_code
_entity_poly.pdbx_strand_id
1 'polypeptide(L)'
;GATESNNLAIKGAAHFYSGKGKHIITLKTEHKAVLDTVRELERQGFEATYLDVKEDGLVDLDVLKAAIRPDTVVISVLFVNNEIGVIQPIAEIGEICREKGIVFHVDAAQATGKVDIDLDKLKVDLMSFCAHKTYGPKGIGALYVRRKPRVRLEAQMHGGGHERGLRSG
;
A
#
# COMPACT_ATOMS: atom_id res chain seq x y z
N GLY A 1 -6.42 12.41 -5.29
CA GLY A 1 -5.51 11.65 -6.13
C GLY A 1 -4.83 10.51 -5.37
N ALA A 2 -3.87 9.87 -6.00
CA ALA A 2 -3.19 8.70 -5.41
C ALA A 2 -2.43 9.03 -4.13
N THR A 3 -1.92 10.26 -3.97
CA THR A 3 -1.27 10.69 -2.72
C THR A 3 -2.20 10.57 -1.53
N GLU A 4 -3.42 11.05 -1.65
CA GLU A 4 -4.43 10.92 -0.59
C GLU A 4 -4.81 9.46 -0.36
N SER A 5 -4.99 8.69 -1.44
CA SER A 5 -5.30 7.26 -1.35
C SER A 5 -4.20 6.49 -0.63
N ASN A 6 -2.93 6.76 -0.93
CA ASN A 6 -1.78 6.15 -0.24
C ASN A 6 -1.76 6.53 1.25
N ASN A 7 -2.00 7.81 1.57
CA ASN A 7 -2.07 8.26 2.97
C ASN A 7 -3.18 7.57 3.73
N LEU A 8 -4.39 7.51 3.18
CA LEU A 8 -5.53 6.85 3.82
C LEU A 8 -5.25 5.36 4.04
N ALA A 9 -4.72 4.68 3.01
CA ALA A 9 -4.42 3.26 3.08
C ALA A 9 -3.36 2.95 4.15
N ILE A 10 -2.20 3.57 4.05
CA ILE A 10 -1.04 3.25 4.89
C ILE A 10 -1.26 3.72 6.33
N LYS A 11 -1.63 4.99 6.53
CA LYS A 11 -1.91 5.52 7.87
C LYS A 11 -3.14 4.87 8.49
N GLY A 12 -4.21 4.72 7.72
CA GLY A 12 -5.44 4.11 8.19
C GLY A 12 -5.24 2.68 8.68
N ALA A 13 -4.53 1.86 7.91
CA ALA A 13 -4.21 0.50 8.32
C ALA A 13 -3.24 0.46 9.50
N ALA A 14 -2.16 1.24 9.46
CA ALA A 14 -1.18 1.28 10.55
C ALA A 14 -1.83 1.68 11.88
N HIS A 15 -2.64 2.72 11.89
CA HIS A 15 -3.34 3.17 13.09
C HIS A 15 -4.36 2.15 13.59
N PHE A 16 -5.18 1.59 12.68
CA PHE A 16 -6.20 0.61 13.06
C PHE A 16 -5.59 -0.64 13.68
N TYR A 17 -4.50 -1.15 13.09
CA TYR A 17 -3.86 -2.39 13.55
C TYR A 17 -2.70 -2.17 14.53
N SER A 18 -2.53 -0.97 15.06
CA SER A 18 -1.42 -0.63 15.98
C SER A 18 -1.40 -1.48 17.26
N GLY A 19 -2.53 -2.04 17.66
CA GLY A 19 -2.61 -2.98 18.78
C GLY A 19 -1.97 -4.34 18.49
N LYS A 20 -1.82 -4.73 17.23
CA LYS A 20 -1.13 -5.97 16.81
C LYS A 20 0.37 -5.76 16.62
N GLY A 21 0.80 -4.56 16.29
CA GLY A 21 2.19 -4.24 16.08
C GLY A 21 2.37 -2.88 15.40
N LYS A 22 3.62 -2.45 15.33
CA LYS A 22 3.98 -1.13 14.80
C LYS A 22 5.14 -1.20 13.80
N HIS A 23 5.24 -2.30 13.05
CA HIS A 23 6.27 -2.46 12.03
C HIS A 23 5.67 -2.43 10.63
N ILE A 24 6.31 -1.67 9.75
CA ILE A 24 5.90 -1.47 8.35
C ILE A 24 7.07 -1.81 7.45
N ILE A 25 6.81 -2.50 6.35
CA ILE A 25 7.82 -2.79 5.32
C ILE A 25 7.40 -2.11 4.02
N THR A 26 8.33 -1.44 3.37
CA THR A 26 8.17 -0.89 2.03
C THR A 26 9.49 -0.97 1.26
N LEU A 27 9.50 -0.50 0.00
CA LEU A 27 10.70 -0.50 -0.82
C LEU A 27 11.29 0.92 -0.89
N LYS A 28 12.61 1.00 -1.02
CA LYS A 28 13.30 2.30 -1.25
C LYS A 28 12.90 2.96 -2.56
N THR A 29 12.44 2.18 -3.53
CA THR A 29 12.05 2.63 -4.88
C THR A 29 10.60 3.10 -4.97
N GLU A 30 9.88 3.21 -3.84
CA GLU A 30 8.50 3.68 -3.79
C GLU A 30 8.38 5.16 -4.16
N HIS A 31 7.19 5.58 -4.58
CA HIS A 31 6.87 6.98 -4.79
C HIS A 31 6.98 7.77 -3.48
N LYS A 32 7.32 9.05 -3.57
CA LYS A 32 7.42 9.96 -2.42
C LYS A 32 6.18 9.95 -1.52
N ALA A 33 5.00 9.85 -2.10
CA ALA A 33 3.75 9.79 -1.33
C ALA A 33 3.71 8.61 -0.36
N VAL A 34 4.33 7.48 -0.71
CA VAL A 34 4.45 6.32 0.18
C VAL A 34 5.59 6.53 1.18
N LEU A 35 6.78 6.91 0.71
CA LEU A 35 7.95 7.07 1.57
C LEU A 35 7.73 8.13 2.66
N ASP A 36 7.19 9.29 2.31
CA ASP A 36 6.95 10.37 3.26
C ASP A 36 5.83 10.01 4.25
N THR A 37 4.83 9.26 3.80
CA THR A 37 3.77 8.74 4.68
C THR A 37 4.33 7.75 5.71
N VAL A 38 5.20 6.85 5.28
CA VAL A 38 5.87 5.90 6.19
C VAL A 38 6.78 6.62 7.17
N ARG A 39 7.54 7.63 6.72
CA ARG A 39 8.37 8.45 7.60
C ARG A 39 7.56 9.21 8.65
N GLU A 40 6.37 9.69 8.28
CA GLU A 40 5.46 10.31 9.25
C GLU A 40 5.01 9.31 10.32
N LEU A 41 4.72 8.07 9.93
CA LEU A 41 4.40 7.01 10.89
C LEU A 41 5.58 6.70 11.82
N GLU A 42 6.81 6.75 11.32
CA GLU A 42 8.01 6.61 12.17
C GLU A 42 8.07 7.70 13.24
N ARG A 43 7.73 8.95 12.90
CA ARG A 43 7.63 10.04 13.89
C ARG A 43 6.56 9.79 14.94
N GLN A 44 5.54 8.99 14.61
CA GLN A 44 4.47 8.58 15.53
C GLN A 44 4.81 7.32 16.34
N GLY A 45 6.02 6.80 16.25
CA GLY A 45 6.47 5.65 17.03
C GLY A 45 6.42 4.32 16.30
N PHE A 46 6.10 4.28 15.00
CA PHE A 46 6.23 3.08 14.19
C PHE A 46 7.68 2.83 13.81
N GLU A 47 8.03 1.59 13.54
CA GLU A 47 9.30 1.21 12.94
C GLU A 47 9.08 0.83 11.48
N ALA A 48 9.99 1.23 10.61
CA ALA A 48 9.91 0.93 9.19
C ALA A 48 11.19 0.25 8.69
N THR A 49 11.00 -0.74 7.83
CA THR A 49 12.07 -1.36 7.06
C THR A 49 11.88 -0.96 5.59
N TYR A 50 12.91 -0.32 5.03
CA TYR A 50 12.95 0.07 3.62
C TYR A 50 13.86 -0.91 2.89
N LEU A 51 13.29 -1.80 2.10
CA LEU A 51 14.05 -2.83 1.38
C LEU A 51 14.68 -2.26 0.11
N ASP A 52 15.91 -2.68 -0.15
CA ASP A 52 16.53 -2.51 -1.46
C ASP A 52 15.88 -3.46 -2.48
N VAL A 53 15.98 -3.11 -3.75
CA VAL A 53 15.63 -4.00 -4.86
C VAL A 53 16.92 -4.60 -5.44
N LYS A 54 16.76 -5.70 -6.19
CA LYS A 54 17.86 -6.31 -6.93
C LYS A 54 18.29 -5.42 -8.10
N GLU A 55 19.38 -5.75 -8.77
CA GLU A 55 19.89 -5.02 -9.95
C GLU A 55 18.85 -4.88 -11.07
N ASP A 56 17.96 -5.88 -11.21
CA ASP A 56 16.86 -5.85 -12.18
C ASP A 56 15.66 -5.00 -11.71
N GLY A 57 15.74 -4.39 -10.53
CA GLY A 57 14.69 -3.56 -9.95
C GLY A 57 13.58 -4.33 -9.21
N LEU A 58 13.61 -5.66 -9.21
CA LEU A 58 12.62 -6.48 -8.52
C LEU A 58 12.96 -6.63 -7.03
N VAL A 59 11.94 -6.70 -6.18
CA VAL A 59 12.11 -7.08 -4.79
C VAL A 59 12.57 -8.54 -4.72
N ASP A 60 13.53 -8.81 -3.83
CA ASP A 60 13.90 -10.19 -3.49
C ASP A 60 12.91 -10.73 -2.45
N LEU A 61 12.16 -11.77 -2.83
CA LEU A 61 11.11 -12.34 -1.96
C LEU A 61 11.69 -12.98 -0.71
N ASP A 62 12.91 -13.54 -0.76
CA ASP A 62 13.55 -14.10 0.42
C ASP A 62 13.98 -13.01 1.40
N VAL A 63 14.47 -11.88 0.88
CA VAL A 63 14.78 -10.70 1.69
C VAL A 63 13.52 -10.13 2.33
N LEU A 64 12.42 -10.05 1.58
CA LEU A 64 11.13 -9.61 2.12
C LEU A 64 10.67 -10.52 3.26
N LYS A 65 10.69 -11.84 3.05
CA LYS A 65 10.29 -12.80 4.08
C LYS A 65 11.15 -12.68 5.34
N ALA A 66 12.46 -12.50 5.18
CA ALA A 66 13.39 -12.35 6.30
C ALA A 66 13.18 -11.05 7.08
N ALA A 67 12.65 -10.00 6.43
CA ALA A 67 12.34 -8.72 7.08
C ALA A 67 11.04 -8.73 7.90
N ILE A 68 10.16 -9.70 7.65
CA ILE A 68 8.88 -9.82 8.37
C ILE A 68 9.13 -10.21 9.82
N ARG A 69 8.53 -9.45 10.72
CA ARG A 69 8.58 -9.63 12.17
C ARG A 69 7.18 -10.01 12.70
N PRO A 70 7.09 -10.54 13.94
CA PRO A 70 5.76 -10.79 14.55
C PRO A 70 4.89 -9.54 14.68
N ASP A 71 5.50 -8.34 14.75
CA ASP A 71 4.82 -7.07 14.87
C ASP A 71 4.65 -6.32 13.53
N THR A 72 4.95 -6.95 12.40
CA THR A 72 4.71 -6.36 11.07
C THR A 72 3.21 -6.35 10.78
N VAL A 73 2.66 -5.16 10.52
CA VAL A 73 1.20 -4.96 10.29
C VAL A 73 0.87 -4.55 8.87
N VAL A 74 1.76 -3.85 8.18
CA VAL A 74 1.55 -3.35 6.81
C VAL A 74 2.78 -3.60 5.97
N ILE A 75 2.56 -4.09 4.74
CA ILE A 75 3.56 -4.09 3.67
C ILE A 75 2.98 -3.28 2.52
N SER A 76 3.73 -2.31 2.02
CA SER A 76 3.33 -1.45 0.90
C SER A 76 4.34 -1.55 -0.23
N VAL A 77 3.87 -1.90 -1.44
CA VAL A 77 4.71 -2.10 -2.62
C VAL A 77 4.07 -1.44 -3.84
N LEU A 78 4.86 -0.70 -4.59
CA LEU A 78 4.49 -0.12 -5.87
C LEU A 78 4.33 -1.24 -6.91
N PHE A 79 3.24 -1.26 -7.65
CA PHE A 79 2.98 -2.29 -8.66
C PHE A 79 3.93 -2.15 -9.85
N VAL A 80 3.97 -0.95 -10.43
CA VAL A 80 4.84 -0.61 -11.58
C VAL A 80 5.65 0.61 -11.23
N ASN A 81 6.97 0.50 -11.33
CA ASN A 81 7.86 1.65 -11.19
C ASN A 81 7.96 2.39 -12.54
N ASN A 82 7.56 3.65 -12.57
CA ASN A 82 7.53 4.47 -13.78
C ASN A 82 8.92 4.88 -14.30
N GLU A 83 9.92 4.91 -13.44
CA GLU A 83 11.28 5.32 -13.82
C GLU A 83 12.05 4.20 -14.52
N ILE A 84 11.90 2.98 -14.04
CA ILE A 84 12.64 1.81 -14.54
C ILE A 84 11.76 0.77 -15.24
N GLY A 85 10.43 0.98 -15.27
CA GLY A 85 9.48 0.11 -15.98
C GLY A 85 9.30 -1.28 -15.37
N VAL A 86 9.72 -1.49 -14.15
CA VAL A 86 9.67 -2.80 -13.47
C VAL A 86 8.28 -3.07 -12.90
N ILE A 87 7.80 -4.29 -13.10
CA ILE A 87 6.55 -4.79 -12.53
C ILE A 87 6.91 -5.71 -11.36
N GLN A 88 6.51 -5.34 -10.14
CA GLN A 88 6.78 -6.15 -8.95
C GLN A 88 5.90 -7.41 -8.89
N PRO A 89 6.38 -8.50 -8.24
CA PRO A 89 5.66 -9.76 -8.14
C PRO A 89 4.52 -9.69 -7.09
N ILE A 90 3.47 -8.94 -7.42
CA ILE A 90 2.36 -8.63 -6.50
C ILE A 90 1.61 -9.89 -6.04
N ALA A 91 1.42 -10.87 -6.94
CA ALA A 91 0.73 -12.12 -6.59
C ALA A 91 1.49 -12.87 -5.48
N GLU A 92 2.79 -13.03 -5.63
CA GLU A 92 3.64 -13.76 -4.66
C GLU A 92 3.74 -13.01 -3.34
N ILE A 93 3.87 -11.69 -3.37
CA ILE A 93 3.88 -10.86 -2.15
C ILE A 93 2.54 -10.97 -1.44
N GLY A 94 1.44 -10.95 -2.17
CA GLY A 94 0.09 -11.11 -1.63
C GLY A 94 -0.10 -12.44 -0.89
N GLU A 95 0.43 -13.53 -1.44
CA GLU A 95 0.41 -14.85 -0.78
C GLU A 95 1.15 -14.79 0.56
N ILE A 96 2.35 -14.21 0.58
CA ILE A 96 3.17 -14.06 1.79
C ILE A 96 2.39 -13.26 2.85
N CYS A 97 1.83 -12.13 2.47
CA CYS A 97 1.09 -11.26 3.40
C CYS A 97 -0.16 -11.95 3.94
N ARG A 98 -0.91 -12.65 3.09
CA ARG A 98 -2.12 -13.36 3.49
C ARG A 98 -1.82 -14.47 4.49
N GLU A 99 -0.77 -15.25 4.24
CA GLU A 99 -0.32 -16.31 5.13
C GLU A 99 0.09 -15.77 6.51
N LYS A 100 0.73 -14.62 6.55
CA LYS A 100 1.24 -13.98 7.78
C LYS A 100 0.21 -13.07 8.47
N GLY A 101 -0.96 -12.84 7.87
CA GLY A 101 -1.96 -11.94 8.43
C GLY A 101 -1.55 -10.45 8.39
N ILE A 102 -0.76 -10.06 7.40
CA ILE A 102 -0.27 -8.69 7.21
C ILE A 102 -1.14 -7.99 6.17
N VAL A 103 -1.51 -6.74 6.41
CA VAL A 103 -2.22 -5.91 5.43
C VAL A 103 -1.29 -5.58 4.27
N PHE A 104 -1.68 -5.93 3.06
CA PHE A 104 -0.93 -5.65 1.85
C PHE A 104 -1.55 -4.50 1.06
N HIS A 105 -0.81 -3.40 0.98
CA HIS A 105 -1.13 -2.22 0.18
C HIS A 105 -0.29 -2.19 -1.09
N VAL A 106 -0.94 -1.86 -2.21
CA VAL A 106 -0.30 -1.70 -3.52
C VAL A 106 -0.61 -0.30 -4.06
N ASP A 107 0.44 0.46 -4.39
CA ASP A 107 0.31 1.68 -5.16
C ASP A 107 0.23 1.30 -6.65
N ALA A 108 -0.97 1.41 -7.23
CA ALA A 108 -1.25 1.08 -8.62
C ALA A 108 -1.43 2.31 -9.51
N ALA A 109 -0.95 3.48 -9.10
CA ALA A 109 -1.09 4.71 -9.87
C ALA A 109 -0.47 4.61 -11.27
N GLN A 110 0.60 3.84 -11.45
CA GLN A 110 1.25 3.62 -12.74
C GLN A 110 0.80 2.34 -13.45
N ALA A 111 0.12 1.44 -12.75
CA ALA A 111 -0.30 0.14 -13.27
C ALA A 111 -1.66 0.18 -13.96
N THR A 112 -2.56 1.02 -13.49
CA THR A 112 -3.94 1.09 -13.96
C THR A 112 -4.01 1.40 -15.45
N GLY A 113 -4.69 0.54 -16.20
CA GLY A 113 -4.81 0.64 -17.66
C GLY A 113 -3.57 0.20 -18.44
N LYS A 114 -2.49 -0.20 -17.78
CA LYS A 114 -1.23 -0.65 -18.41
C LYS A 114 -0.92 -2.12 -18.15
N VAL A 115 -1.35 -2.64 -17.02
CA VAL A 115 -1.24 -4.06 -16.66
C VAL A 115 -2.61 -4.59 -16.29
N ASP A 116 -2.79 -5.90 -16.46
CA ASP A 116 -4.03 -6.58 -16.09
C ASP A 116 -4.11 -6.71 -14.57
N ILE A 117 -5.18 -6.17 -13.97
CA ILE A 117 -5.40 -6.19 -12.53
C ILE A 117 -6.70 -6.94 -12.25
N ASP A 118 -6.59 -8.11 -11.65
CA ASP A 118 -7.73 -8.92 -11.21
C ASP A 118 -7.66 -9.11 -9.69
N LEU A 119 -8.43 -8.33 -8.96
CA LEU A 119 -8.44 -8.35 -7.48
C LEU A 119 -9.13 -9.59 -6.90
N ASP A 120 -9.83 -10.37 -7.71
CA ASP A 120 -10.33 -11.69 -7.30
C ASP A 120 -9.20 -12.72 -7.24
N LYS A 121 -8.15 -12.55 -8.05
CA LYS A 121 -6.98 -13.44 -8.10
C LYS A 121 -5.82 -12.95 -7.24
N LEU A 122 -5.63 -11.62 -7.13
CA LEU A 122 -4.56 -11.02 -6.35
C LEU A 122 -4.99 -10.85 -4.90
N LYS A 123 -4.15 -11.30 -3.97
CA LYS A 123 -4.39 -11.15 -2.53
C LYS A 123 -3.89 -9.78 -2.03
N VAL A 124 -4.45 -8.74 -2.60
CA VAL A 124 -4.19 -7.34 -2.24
C VAL A 124 -5.34 -6.84 -1.37
N ASP A 125 -5.01 -6.23 -0.25
CA ASP A 125 -6.01 -5.71 0.70
C ASP A 125 -6.41 -4.28 0.39
N LEU A 126 -5.46 -3.47 -0.04
CA LEU A 126 -5.63 -2.05 -0.33
C LEU A 126 -4.90 -1.73 -1.64
N MET A 127 -5.56 -1.01 -2.54
CA MET A 127 -4.94 -0.59 -3.80
C MET A 127 -5.29 0.86 -4.13
N SER A 128 -4.27 1.65 -4.37
CA SER A 128 -4.41 3.09 -4.66
C SER A 128 -4.36 3.37 -6.15
N PHE A 129 -5.26 4.24 -6.61
CA PHE A 129 -5.41 4.63 -8.01
C PHE A 129 -5.46 6.15 -8.16
N CYS A 130 -5.13 6.64 -9.36
CA CYS A 130 -5.40 8.02 -9.74
C CYS A 130 -5.97 8.07 -11.17
N ALA A 131 -6.85 9.03 -11.42
CA ALA A 131 -7.52 9.15 -12.72
C ALA A 131 -6.63 9.77 -13.80
N HIS A 132 -5.78 10.76 -13.46
CA HIS A 132 -5.02 11.53 -14.46
C HIS A 132 -3.96 10.73 -15.22
N LYS A 133 -3.55 9.58 -14.70
CA LYS A 133 -2.61 8.67 -15.39
C LYS A 133 -3.31 7.63 -16.26
N THR A 134 -4.64 7.65 -16.29
CA THR A 134 -5.52 6.82 -17.13
C THR A 134 -6.47 7.69 -17.96
N TYR A 135 -5.97 8.84 -18.44
CA TYR A 135 -6.73 9.81 -19.25
C TYR A 135 -7.92 10.47 -18.55
N GLY A 136 -8.02 10.35 -17.24
CA GLY A 136 -9.02 11.03 -16.43
C GLY A 136 -8.56 12.41 -15.94
N PRO A 137 -9.42 13.14 -15.23
CA PRO A 137 -9.09 14.46 -14.68
C PRO A 137 -8.06 14.36 -13.54
N LYS A 138 -7.29 15.42 -13.36
CA LYS A 138 -6.38 15.57 -12.20
C LYS A 138 -7.20 15.77 -10.92
N GLY A 139 -6.63 15.35 -9.78
CA GLY A 139 -7.23 15.53 -8.47
C GLY A 139 -8.20 14.43 -8.04
N ILE A 140 -8.51 13.47 -8.90
CA ILE A 140 -9.36 12.34 -8.59
C ILE A 140 -8.49 11.11 -8.35
N GLY A 141 -8.76 10.42 -7.25
CA GLY A 141 -8.16 9.14 -6.92
C GLY A 141 -9.18 8.20 -6.31
N ALA A 142 -8.82 6.94 -6.19
CA ALA A 142 -9.64 5.93 -5.56
C ALA A 142 -8.77 5.01 -4.70
N LEU A 143 -9.38 4.46 -3.66
CA LEU A 143 -8.79 3.42 -2.84
C LEU A 143 -9.71 2.21 -2.85
N TYR A 144 -9.19 1.09 -3.35
CA TYR A 144 -9.82 -0.21 -3.17
C TYR A 144 -9.54 -0.71 -1.76
N VAL A 145 -10.59 -1.12 -1.06
CA VAL A 145 -10.50 -1.73 0.29
C VAL A 145 -11.18 -3.08 0.25
N ARG A 146 -10.44 -4.15 0.50
CA ARG A 146 -10.97 -5.51 0.45
C ARG A 146 -12.01 -5.74 1.54
N ARG A 147 -13.10 -6.41 1.17
CA ARG A 147 -14.18 -6.76 2.11
C ARG A 147 -14.09 -8.19 2.63
N LYS A 148 -13.47 -9.09 1.88
CA LYS A 148 -13.35 -10.53 2.22
C LYS A 148 -11.95 -11.06 1.88
N PRO A 149 -11.09 -11.33 2.88
CA PRO A 149 -11.26 -10.99 4.29
C PRO A 149 -11.31 -9.47 4.49
N ARG A 150 -12.08 -9.03 5.48
CA ARG A 150 -12.32 -7.61 5.70
C ARG A 150 -11.08 -6.91 6.24
N VAL A 151 -10.67 -5.84 5.56
CA VAL A 151 -9.63 -4.92 6.02
C VAL A 151 -10.29 -3.67 6.57
N ARG A 152 -9.80 -3.18 7.69
CA ARG A 152 -10.31 -1.99 8.36
C ARG A 152 -9.28 -0.89 8.37
N LEU A 153 -9.76 0.34 8.25
CA LEU A 153 -8.94 1.55 8.25
C LEU A 153 -9.45 2.52 9.30
N GLU A 154 -8.53 3.22 9.95
CA GLU A 154 -8.87 4.41 10.71
C GLU A 154 -8.97 5.60 9.75
N ALA A 155 -10.07 6.37 9.84
CA ALA A 155 -10.27 7.56 9.03
C ALA A 155 -9.16 8.59 9.31
N GLN A 156 -8.67 9.23 8.25
CA GLN A 156 -7.62 10.24 8.34
C GLN A 156 -8.16 11.67 8.12
N MET A 157 -9.34 11.78 7.52
CA MET A 157 -10.01 13.05 7.29
C MET A 157 -11.42 13.00 7.89
N HIS A 158 -11.73 13.90 8.79
CA HIS A 158 -12.96 13.90 9.57
C HIS A 158 -13.87 15.06 9.15
N GLY A 159 -15.19 14.82 9.19
CA GLY A 159 -16.26 15.76 8.81
C GLY A 159 -17.40 14.95 8.17
N GLY A 160 -18.59 15.33 8.17
CA GLY A 160 -19.73 14.77 7.44
C GLY A 160 -19.94 13.25 7.34
N GLY A 161 -18.93 12.44 7.60
CA GLY A 161 -19.01 10.97 7.59
C GLY A 161 -19.17 10.32 6.22
N HIS A 162 -18.76 10.99 5.15
CA HIS A 162 -18.82 10.46 3.78
C HIS A 162 -17.92 9.24 3.59
N GLU A 163 -18.06 8.56 2.46
CA GLU A 163 -17.31 7.35 2.13
C GLU A 163 -17.29 6.34 3.30
N ARG A 164 -18.46 6.07 3.85
CA ARG A 164 -18.65 5.16 5.01
C ARG A 164 -17.86 5.58 6.26
N GLY A 165 -17.65 6.88 6.44
CA GLY A 165 -16.89 7.44 7.54
C GLY A 165 -15.38 7.40 7.36
N LEU A 166 -14.88 6.90 6.24
CA LEU A 166 -13.44 6.76 5.99
C LEU A 166 -12.81 8.04 5.40
N ARG A 167 -13.59 8.82 4.68
CA ARG A 167 -13.11 10.05 4.05
C ARG A 167 -14.26 11.04 3.93
N SER A 168 -14.18 12.13 4.65
CA SER A 168 -15.16 13.22 4.60
C SER A 168 -14.84 14.23 3.50
N GLY A 169 -15.88 14.82 2.88
CA GLY A 169 -15.71 15.81 1.81
C GLY A 169 -16.14 15.38 0.43
#